data_acd426cfbc7ba532fb9e1648ab94127e
#
_entry.id   acd426cfbc7ba532fb9e1648ab94127e
#
_cell.length_a   1.000
_cell.length_b   1.000
_cell.length_c   1.000
_cell.angle_alpha   90.00
_cell.angle_beta   90.00
_cell.angle_gamma   90.00
#
_symmetry.space_group_name_H-M   'P 1'
#
loop_
_entity.id
_entity.type
_entity.pdbx_description
1 polymer ?
#
loop_
_entity_poly.entity_id
_entity_poly.type
_entity_poly.pdbx_seq_one_letter_code
_entity_poly.pdbx_strand_id
1 'polypeptide(L)'
;MGNGAYIAHRLLETQIQDYHVVPYHPRWTFLPFMLPLITSLGGANLIHTTPDHAAFFGWKSIPMVITFQNYVLDREMRPYSTWYQKVHYATDLKFLTLMALKKSHTVTAVSESTAQLVKQDLGLDRSFPIRVIYNGVNANHFIPDSHKKYDRTTARVLFSGNLTIRKGFHWLPRIAEYLNKNITIFYTQGLRSRKVLPDLPNLQSVGAVPFEEMPYKYQQMDILLMPTVREGFSLAVLEAMACGLPVVANNCSSLPEQIEGGKGGFLCPVGDVKAFAEKINLLAESPRLRLQMGEYNRAKIEQKFTLARMVKKYQALFKEVLTN
;
A
#
# COMPACT_ATOMS: atom_id res chain seq x y z
N MET A 1 2.84 -0.72 -16.18
CA MET A 1 1.95 0.01 -15.25
C MET A 1 1.73 -0.83 -14.00
N GLY A 2 2.22 -0.37 -12.85
CA GLY A 2 2.41 -1.20 -11.68
C GLY A 2 1.27 -1.14 -10.66
N ASN A 3 1.06 -2.26 -10.01
CA ASN A 3 0.41 -2.31 -8.70
C ASN A 3 1.45 -1.88 -7.62
N GLY A 4 1.03 -1.79 -6.35
CA GLY A 4 1.94 -1.39 -5.26
C GLY A 4 3.20 -2.27 -5.15
N ALA A 5 3.10 -3.57 -5.47
CA ALA A 5 4.24 -4.48 -5.49
C ALA A 5 5.28 -4.06 -6.55
N TYR A 6 4.83 -3.77 -7.77
CA TYR A 6 5.72 -3.30 -8.83
C TYR A 6 6.43 -1.99 -8.44
N ILE A 7 5.70 -1.04 -7.83
CA ILE A 7 6.29 0.23 -7.37
C ILE A 7 7.37 -0.05 -6.31
N ALA A 8 7.11 -0.93 -5.34
CA ALA A 8 8.10 -1.28 -4.32
C ALA A 8 9.37 -1.89 -4.92
N HIS A 9 9.24 -2.80 -5.90
CA HIS A 9 10.39 -3.37 -6.61
C HIS A 9 11.14 -2.31 -7.45
N ARG A 10 10.42 -1.40 -8.12
CA ARG A 10 11.05 -0.30 -8.86
C ARG A 10 11.82 0.65 -7.93
N LEU A 11 11.30 0.92 -6.74
CA LEU A 11 12.02 1.72 -5.74
C LEU A 11 13.32 1.03 -5.28
N LEU A 12 13.33 -0.30 -5.14
CA LEU A 12 14.56 -1.04 -4.86
C LEU A 12 15.55 -0.95 -6.03
N GLU A 13 15.08 -1.09 -7.25
CA GLU A 13 15.91 -1.00 -8.47
C GLU A 13 16.62 0.36 -8.60
N THR A 14 15.97 1.45 -8.20
CA THR A 14 16.60 2.78 -8.23
C THR A 14 17.72 2.95 -7.20
N GLN A 15 17.84 2.05 -6.22
CA GLN A 15 18.75 2.21 -5.08
C GLN A 15 19.75 1.06 -4.91
N ILE A 16 19.54 -0.08 -5.57
CA ILE A 16 20.41 -1.25 -5.50
C ILE A 16 20.96 -1.52 -6.89
N GLN A 17 22.26 -1.37 -7.07
CA GLN A 17 22.95 -1.38 -8.38
C GLN A 17 22.65 -2.62 -9.22
N ASP A 18 22.67 -3.81 -8.63
CA ASP A 18 22.49 -5.09 -9.33
C ASP A 18 21.07 -5.66 -9.18
N TYR A 19 20.12 -4.81 -8.83
CA TYR A 19 18.71 -5.19 -8.71
C TYR A 19 17.95 -4.78 -9.95
N HIS A 20 17.46 -5.75 -10.72
CA HIS A 20 16.76 -5.51 -11.97
C HIS A 20 15.32 -6.01 -11.90
N VAL A 21 14.36 -5.14 -12.20
CA VAL A 21 12.96 -5.51 -12.34
C VAL A 21 12.73 -6.02 -13.75
N VAL A 22 12.43 -7.31 -13.88
CA VAL A 22 12.11 -7.94 -15.17
C VAL A 22 10.64 -7.69 -15.49
N PRO A 23 10.31 -6.79 -16.42
CA PRO A 23 8.93 -6.51 -16.79
C PRO A 23 8.36 -7.64 -17.64
N TYR A 24 7.07 -7.91 -17.48
CA TYR A 24 6.33 -8.79 -18.38
C TYR A 24 4.97 -8.18 -18.73
N HIS A 25 4.41 -8.58 -19.85
CA HIS A 25 3.10 -8.07 -20.27
C HIS A 25 1.99 -8.65 -19.38
N PRO A 26 1.03 -7.84 -18.88
CA PRO A 26 -0.02 -8.29 -17.95
C PRO A 26 -0.87 -9.49 -18.43
N ARG A 27 -0.94 -9.78 -19.72
CA ARG A 27 -1.62 -10.97 -20.26
C ARG A 27 -1.01 -12.28 -19.76
N TRP A 28 0.28 -12.30 -19.44
CA TRP A 28 0.97 -13.47 -18.90
C TRP A 28 0.58 -13.80 -17.46
N THR A 29 -0.14 -12.92 -16.76
CA THR A 29 -0.72 -13.26 -15.45
C THR A 29 -1.80 -14.35 -15.54
N PHE A 30 -2.39 -14.57 -16.73
CA PHE A 30 -3.32 -15.67 -16.97
C PHE A 30 -2.63 -17.01 -17.26
N LEU A 31 -1.34 -16.97 -17.62
CA LEU A 31 -0.50 -18.14 -17.91
C LEU A 31 0.84 -18.03 -17.17
N PRO A 32 0.83 -17.97 -15.81
CA PRO A 32 2.02 -17.63 -15.04
C PRO A 32 3.13 -18.70 -15.15
N PHE A 33 2.81 -19.93 -15.50
CA PHE A 33 3.80 -20.99 -15.76
C PHE A 33 4.70 -20.69 -16.98
N MET A 34 4.28 -19.81 -17.88
CA MET A 34 5.09 -19.36 -19.01
C MET A 34 6.13 -18.32 -18.62
N LEU A 35 5.97 -17.62 -17.48
CA LEU A 35 6.87 -16.55 -17.05
C LEU A 35 8.35 -16.97 -17.05
N PRO A 36 8.74 -18.13 -16.49
CA PRO A 36 10.15 -18.54 -16.50
C PRO A 36 10.75 -18.80 -17.89
N LEU A 37 9.91 -19.05 -18.87
CA LEU A 37 10.33 -19.30 -20.26
C LEU A 37 10.50 -18.00 -21.05
N ILE A 38 9.66 -17.01 -20.77
CA ILE A 38 9.64 -15.73 -21.49
C ILE A 38 10.46 -14.63 -20.82
N THR A 39 10.84 -14.81 -19.53
CA THR A 39 11.67 -13.87 -18.79
C THR A 39 13.13 -14.33 -18.83
N SER A 40 14.01 -13.49 -19.37
CA SER A 40 15.46 -13.72 -19.24
C SER A 40 15.90 -13.35 -17.82
N LEU A 41 16.49 -14.29 -17.10
CA LEU A 41 17.07 -14.02 -15.78
C LEU A 41 18.54 -13.54 -15.86
N GLY A 42 19.09 -13.41 -17.08
CA GLY A 42 20.34 -12.69 -17.35
C GLY A 42 21.55 -13.07 -16.46
N GLY A 43 21.62 -14.33 -15.97
CA GLY A 43 22.69 -14.73 -15.04
C GLY A 43 22.41 -14.31 -13.58
N ALA A 44 21.15 -14.01 -13.23
CA ALA A 44 20.77 -13.68 -11.86
C ALA A 44 21.19 -14.77 -10.86
N ASN A 45 21.81 -14.35 -9.77
CA ASN A 45 22.22 -15.20 -8.65
C ASN A 45 21.21 -15.21 -7.48
N LEU A 46 20.18 -14.38 -7.54
CA LEU A 46 19.07 -14.33 -6.59
C LEU A 46 17.79 -13.87 -7.29
N ILE A 47 16.66 -14.49 -6.94
CA ILE A 47 15.33 -14.08 -7.40
C ILE A 47 14.57 -13.46 -6.22
N HIS A 48 14.07 -12.24 -6.40
CA HIS A 48 13.14 -11.59 -5.48
C HIS A 48 11.77 -11.40 -6.15
N THR A 49 10.73 -12.04 -5.62
CA THR A 49 9.41 -12.06 -6.26
C THR A 49 8.26 -12.12 -5.25
N THR A 50 7.03 -12.11 -5.75
CA THR A 50 5.81 -12.32 -4.96
C THR A 50 5.41 -13.80 -4.94
N PRO A 51 4.66 -14.28 -3.92
CA PRO A 51 4.33 -15.71 -3.78
C PRO A 51 3.57 -16.32 -4.97
N ASP A 52 2.71 -15.53 -5.62
CA ASP A 52 1.92 -15.93 -6.78
C ASP A 52 2.76 -16.31 -8.00
N HIS A 53 3.95 -15.76 -8.14
CA HIS A 53 4.88 -16.06 -9.23
C HIS A 53 5.99 -17.03 -8.82
N ALA A 54 6.37 -17.03 -7.56
CA ALA A 54 7.52 -17.78 -7.03
C ALA A 54 7.45 -19.29 -7.30
N ALA A 55 6.24 -19.88 -7.25
CA ALA A 55 6.03 -21.31 -7.48
C ALA A 55 6.56 -21.79 -8.84
N PHE A 56 6.57 -20.91 -9.84
CA PHE A 56 6.98 -21.23 -11.21
C PHE A 56 8.49 -21.11 -11.44
N PHE A 57 9.21 -20.34 -10.60
CA PHE A 57 10.68 -20.17 -10.72
C PHE A 57 11.50 -21.17 -9.91
N GLY A 58 10.89 -21.92 -9.01
CA GLY A 58 11.61 -22.78 -8.07
C GLY A 58 12.29 -24.02 -8.66
N TRP A 59 12.32 -24.21 -9.99
CA TRP A 59 13.08 -25.26 -10.68
C TRP A 59 14.48 -24.80 -11.11
N LYS A 60 14.75 -23.50 -11.06
CA LYS A 60 16.08 -22.93 -11.30
C LYS A 60 16.83 -22.92 -9.97
N SER A 61 17.95 -23.61 -9.84
CA SER A 61 18.76 -23.68 -8.61
C SER A 61 19.28 -22.31 -8.11
N ILE A 62 18.49 -21.26 -8.26
CA ILE A 62 18.79 -19.89 -7.88
C ILE A 62 18.08 -19.60 -6.55
N PRO A 63 18.78 -19.09 -5.54
CA PRO A 63 18.20 -18.67 -4.29
C PRO A 63 17.01 -17.72 -4.49
N MET A 64 15.94 -17.91 -3.70
CA MET A 64 14.70 -17.14 -3.87
C MET A 64 14.24 -16.50 -2.57
N VAL A 65 14.02 -15.20 -2.62
CA VAL A 65 13.33 -14.40 -1.60
C VAL A 65 11.92 -14.11 -2.09
N ILE A 66 10.91 -14.41 -1.29
CA ILE A 66 9.54 -14.04 -1.58
C ILE A 66 9.05 -12.98 -0.61
N THR A 67 8.28 -12.01 -1.13
CA THR A 67 7.71 -10.93 -0.33
C THR A 67 6.20 -10.88 -0.48
N PHE A 68 5.50 -11.05 0.63
CA PHE A 68 4.08 -10.76 0.71
C PHE A 68 3.85 -9.24 0.73
N GLN A 69 3.57 -8.66 -0.44
CA GLN A 69 3.23 -7.25 -0.58
C GLN A 69 1.80 -6.92 -0.16
N ASN A 70 0.94 -7.92 -0.10
CA ASN A 70 -0.41 -7.91 0.45
C ASN A 70 -0.89 -9.36 0.60
N TYR A 71 -1.92 -9.59 1.41
CA TYR A 71 -2.58 -10.88 1.50
C TYR A 71 -4.10 -10.70 1.38
N VAL A 72 -4.70 -11.42 0.44
CA VAL A 72 -6.12 -11.27 0.07
C VAL A 72 -6.87 -12.60 0.00
N LEU A 73 -6.22 -13.71 0.37
CA LEU A 73 -6.80 -15.06 0.26
C LEU A 73 -7.72 -15.40 1.43
N ASP A 74 -7.64 -14.64 2.51
CA ASP A 74 -8.39 -14.87 3.73
C ASP A 74 -9.91 -14.65 3.57
N ARG A 75 -10.67 -15.20 4.53
CA ARG A 75 -12.14 -15.14 4.48
C ARG A 75 -12.71 -13.73 4.57
N GLU A 76 -12.03 -12.82 5.25
CA GLU A 76 -12.51 -11.44 5.43
C GLU A 76 -12.50 -10.65 4.12
N MET A 77 -11.67 -11.07 3.15
CA MET A 77 -11.64 -10.46 1.82
C MET A 77 -12.76 -10.94 0.88
N ARG A 78 -13.47 -12.01 1.22
CA ARG A 78 -14.54 -12.57 0.36
C ARG A 78 -15.66 -11.58 0.02
N PRO A 79 -16.18 -10.73 0.94
CA PRO A 79 -17.20 -9.74 0.60
C PRO A 79 -16.73 -8.70 -0.43
N TYR A 80 -15.42 -8.44 -0.49
CA TYR A 80 -14.80 -7.42 -1.34
C TYR A 80 -14.21 -7.99 -2.64
N SER A 81 -14.39 -9.30 -2.88
CA SER A 81 -13.89 -10.03 -4.04
C SER A 81 -15.04 -10.43 -4.97
N THR A 82 -14.77 -10.43 -6.28
CA THR A 82 -15.68 -11.00 -7.28
C THR A 82 -15.79 -12.52 -7.11
N TRP A 83 -16.86 -13.14 -7.63
CA TRP A 83 -17.02 -14.59 -7.52
C TRP A 83 -15.85 -15.34 -8.17
N TYR A 84 -15.35 -14.85 -9.31
CA TYR A 84 -14.19 -15.41 -10.00
C TYR A 84 -12.92 -15.37 -9.13
N GLN A 85 -12.66 -14.22 -8.48
CA GLN A 85 -11.57 -14.09 -7.53
C GLN A 85 -11.70 -15.05 -6.35
N LYS A 86 -12.93 -15.26 -5.84
CA LYS A 86 -13.17 -16.19 -4.72
C LYS A 86 -12.78 -17.63 -5.09
N VAL A 87 -13.12 -18.09 -6.29
CA VAL A 87 -12.74 -19.41 -6.78
C VAL A 87 -11.22 -19.50 -6.94
N HIS A 88 -10.63 -18.57 -7.69
CA HIS A 88 -9.18 -18.50 -7.92
C HIS A 88 -8.38 -18.45 -6.61
N TYR A 89 -8.81 -17.67 -5.62
CA TYR A 89 -8.14 -17.57 -4.32
C TYR A 89 -8.23 -18.85 -3.49
N ALA A 90 -9.35 -19.57 -3.57
CA ALA A 90 -9.57 -20.79 -2.79
C ALA A 90 -8.89 -22.02 -3.38
N THR A 91 -8.64 -22.05 -4.70
CA THR A 91 -8.12 -23.22 -5.41
C THR A 91 -6.63 -23.12 -5.68
N ASP A 92 -6.26 -22.50 -6.77
CA ASP A 92 -4.91 -22.53 -7.33
C ASP A 92 -3.96 -21.56 -6.58
N LEU A 93 -4.40 -20.35 -6.23
CA LEU A 93 -3.51 -19.36 -5.66
C LEU A 93 -3.03 -19.74 -4.24
N LYS A 94 -3.90 -20.33 -3.42
CA LYS A 94 -3.50 -20.81 -2.09
C LYS A 94 -2.51 -21.97 -2.21
N PHE A 95 -2.74 -22.91 -3.13
CA PHE A 95 -1.84 -24.02 -3.40
C PHE A 95 -0.48 -23.51 -3.92
N LEU A 96 -0.46 -22.61 -4.89
CA LEU A 96 0.76 -22.00 -5.42
C LEU A 96 1.54 -21.25 -4.35
N THR A 97 0.83 -20.54 -3.47
CA THR A 97 1.47 -19.87 -2.33
C THR A 97 2.18 -20.86 -1.40
N LEU A 98 1.54 -21.97 -1.06
CA LEU A 98 2.16 -23.03 -0.23
C LEU A 98 3.36 -23.67 -0.93
N MET A 99 3.28 -23.90 -2.25
CA MET A 99 4.43 -24.36 -3.03
C MET A 99 5.59 -23.35 -3.04
N ALA A 100 5.27 -22.07 -3.19
CA ALA A 100 6.25 -21.00 -3.16
C ALA A 100 6.98 -20.94 -1.81
N LEU A 101 6.25 -21.06 -0.69
CA LEU A 101 6.83 -21.12 0.65
C LEU A 101 7.83 -22.27 0.82
N LYS A 102 7.51 -23.45 0.29
CA LYS A 102 8.39 -24.63 0.37
C LYS A 102 9.67 -24.48 -0.46
N LYS A 103 9.64 -23.69 -1.53
CA LYS A 103 10.76 -23.51 -2.47
C LYS A 103 11.59 -22.25 -2.20
N SER A 104 11.10 -21.36 -1.35
CA SER A 104 11.80 -20.12 -1.04
C SER A 104 12.88 -20.32 0.01
N HIS A 105 13.99 -19.59 -0.12
CA HIS A 105 15.07 -19.58 0.87
C HIS A 105 14.71 -18.65 2.03
N THR A 106 13.99 -17.56 1.75
CA THR A 106 13.55 -16.62 2.76
C THR A 106 12.18 -16.04 2.39
N VAL A 107 11.34 -15.89 3.40
CA VAL A 107 10.01 -15.30 3.30
C VAL A 107 10.00 -13.97 4.01
N THR A 108 9.50 -12.94 3.33
CA THR A 108 9.30 -11.61 3.92
C THR A 108 7.85 -11.16 3.78
N ALA A 109 7.45 -10.21 4.63
CA ALA A 109 6.19 -9.50 4.53
C ALA A 109 6.40 -8.01 4.75
N VAL A 110 5.55 -7.18 4.16
CA VAL A 110 5.67 -5.72 4.26
C VAL A 110 5.10 -5.13 5.54
N SER A 111 4.48 -5.95 6.40
CA SER A 111 3.95 -5.55 7.72
C SER A 111 3.80 -6.77 8.65
N GLU A 112 3.75 -6.51 9.95
CA GLU A 112 3.44 -7.54 10.96
C GLU A 112 2.04 -8.12 10.74
N SER A 113 1.07 -7.26 10.44
CA SER A 113 -0.31 -7.66 10.11
C SER A 113 -0.34 -8.64 8.92
N THR A 114 0.40 -8.34 7.85
CA THR A 114 0.49 -9.25 6.70
C THR A 114 1.16 -10.58 7.08
N ALA A 115 2.25 -10.55 7.86
CA ALA A 115 2.94 -11.76 8.31
C ALA A 115 2.04 -12.65 9.17
N GLN A 116 1.34 -12.05 10.13
CA GLN A 116 0.41 -12.76 11.01
C GLN A 116 -0.75 -13.38 10.23
N LEU A 117 -1.35 -12.60 9.32
CA LEU A 117 -2.48 -13.06 8.51
C LEU A 117 -2.10 -14.24 7.61
N VAL A 118 -0.91 -14.19 6.98
CA VAL A 118 -0.36 -15.29 6.19
C VAL A 118 -0.21 -16.55 7.04
N LYS A 119 0.37 -16.45 8.23
CA LYS A 119 0.53 -17.59 9.14
C LYS A 119 -0.82 -18.19 9.53
N GLN A 120 -1.77 -17.36 9.93
CA GLN A 120 -3.10 -17.79 10.35
C GLN A 120 -3.89 -18.48 9.24
N ASP A 121 -3.99 -17.85 8.07
CA ASP A 121 -4.83 -18.37 6.98
C ASP A 121 -4.24 -19.61 6.28
N LEU A 122 -2.90 -19.70 6.22
CA LEU A 122 -2.22 -20.87 5.65
C LEU A 122 -1.98 -21.99 6.67
N GLY A 123 -2.35 -21.81 7.93
CA GLY A 123 -2.13 -22.79 9.00
C GLY A 123 -0.66 -23.06 9.29
N LEU A 124 0.21 -22.03 9.12
CA LEU A 124 1.63 -22.14 9.41
C LEU A 124 1.86 -22.05 10.93
N ASP A 125 2.91 -22.73 11.39
CA ASP A 125 3.34 -22.59 12.79
C ASP A 125 3.66 -21.13 13.12
N ARG A 126 3.40 -20.71 14.37
CA ARG A 126 3.70 -19.34 14.82
C ARG A 126 5.18 -19.00 14.72
N SER A 127 6.05 -20.00 14.88
CA SER A 127 7.50 -19.87 14.74
C SER A 127 7.98 -19.81 13.28
N PHE A 128 7.11 -20.10 12.29
CA PHE A 128 7.50 -20.04 10.88
C PHE A 128 8.14 -18.69 10.54
N PRO A 129 9.37 -18.67 9.98
CA PRO A 129 10.13 -17.44 9.84
C PRO A 129 9.59 -16.59 8.69
N ILE A 130 8.85 -15.54 9.00
CA ILE A 130 8.50 -14.45 8.06
C ILE A 130 9.16 -13.18 8.59
N ARG A 131 10.13 -12.65 7.85
CA ARG A 131 10.82 -11.40 8.23
C ARG A 131 10.00 -10.20 7.78
N VAL A 132 9.80 -9.23 8.67
CA VAL A 132 9.07 -8.01 8.32
C VAL A 132 10.03 -6.92 7.84
N ILE A 133 9.83 -6.50 6.59
CA ILE A 133 10.53 -5.37 5.97
C ILE A 133 9.47 -4.40 5.46
N TYR A 134 9.22 -3.35 6.23
CA TYR A 134 8.25 -2.32 5.86
C TYR A 134 8.62 -1.64 4.56
N ASN A 135 7.62 -1.33 3.73
CA ASN A 135 7.81 -0.44 2.59
C ASN A 135 8.30 0.92 3.06
N GLY A 136 9.14 1.55 2.25
CA GLY A 136 9.68 2.88 2.50
C GLY A 136 9.23 3.90 1.47
N VAL A 137 9.28 5.16 1.83
CA VAL A 137 9.01 6.31 0.95
C VAL A 137 10.26 7.17 0.80
N ASN A 138 10.44 7.75 -0.40
CA ASN A 138 11.49 8.74 -0.60
C ASN A 138 11.11 10.07 0.07
N ALA A 139 11.56 10.25 1.31
CA ALA A 139 11.25 11.43 2.12
C ALA A 139 11.89 12.73 1.58
N ASN A 140 12.81 12.65 0.63
CA ASN A 140 13.36 13.83 -0.04
C ASN A 140 12.53 14.24 -1.28
N HIS A 141 11.73 13.32 -1.81
CA HIS A 141 10.80 13.59 -2.91
C HIS A 141 9.42 14.01 -2.38
N PHE A 142 8.92 13.31 -1.37
CA PHE A 142 7.68 13.64 -0.67
C PHE A 142 8.02 14.50 0.55
N ILE A 143 7.85 15.82 0.41
CA ILE A 143 8.17 16.82 1.44
C ILE A 143 6.93 17.67 1.76
N PRO A 144 6.79 18.16 2.98
CA PRO A 144 5.77 19.15 3.32
C PRO A 144 5.95 20.44 2.50
N ASP A 145 4.86 21.13 2.22
CA ASP A 145 4.91 22.49 1.68
C ASP A 145 5.27 23.47 2.81
N SER A 146 6.45 24.07 2.73
CA SER A 146 6.94 25.05 3.71
C SER A 146 6.13 26.36 3.76
N HIS A 147 5.36 26.64 2.71
CA HIS A 147 4.51 27.83 2.58
C HIS A 147 3.04 27.55 2.89
N LYS A 148 2.70 26.32 3.30
CA LYS A 148 1.32 25.93 3.58
C LYS A 148 0.74 26.74 4.75
N LYS A 149 -0.35 27.45 4.46
CA LYS A 149 -1.13 28.17 5.49
C LYS A 149 -2.15 27.25 6.10
N TYR A 150 -2.11 27.14 7.43
CA TYR A 150 -3.02 26.29 8.21
C TYR A 150 -4.17 27.09 8.86
N ASP A 151 -4.35 28.34 8.48
CA ASP A 151 -5.40 29.25 8.97
C ASP A 151 -6.72 29.15 8.21
N ARG A 152 -6.76 28.31 7.14
CA ARG A 152 -7.96 28.16 6.31
C ARG A 152 -9.10 27.47 7.07
N THR A 153 -10.27 28.03 6.91
CA THR A 153 -11.53 27.41 7.38
C THR A 153 -12.03 26.30 6.44
N THR A 154 -11.48 26.23 5.21
CA THR A 154 -11.79 25.18 4.23
C THR A 154 -10.78 24.05 4.33
N ALA A 155 -11.22 22.79 4.18
CA ALA A 155 -10.33 21.65 4.15
C ALA A 155 -10.46 20.85 2.84
N ARG A 156 -9.30 20.46 2.30
CA ARG A 156 -9.16 19.61 1.12
C ARG A 156 -8.75 18.20 1.54
N VAL A 157 -9.62 17.25 1.30
CA VAL A 157 -9.41 15.85 1.68
C VAL A 157 -9.05 15.04 0.45
N LEU A 158 -7.96 14.29 0.46
CA LEU A 158 -7.54 13.46 -0.67
C LEU A 158 -7.85 11.99 -0.43
N PHE A 159 -8.55 11.35 -1.35
CA PHE A 159 -8.54 9.90 -1.53
C PHE A 159 -7.56 9.55 -2.65
N SER A 160 -6.50 8.81 -2.34
CA SER A 160 -5.48 8.40 -3.30
C SER A 160 -5.52 6.90 -3.56
N GLY A 161 -5.84 6.50 -4.79
CA GLY A 161 -5.85 5.09 -5.19
C GLY A 161 -6.85 4.75 -6.29
N ASN A 162 -6.88 3.45 -6.66
CA ASN A 162 -7.84 2.93 -7.62
C ASN A 162 -9.26 2.88 -7.02
N LEU A 163 -10.29 3.18 -7.81
CA LEU A 163 -11.70 3.11 -7.39
C LEU A 163 -12.17 1.64 -7.35
N THR A 164 -11.76 0.91 -6.33
CA THR A 164 -12.15 -0.48 -6.08
C THR A 164 -12.89 -0.62 -4.75
N ILE A 165 -13.78 -1.63 -4.64
CA ILE A 165 -14.51 -1.91 -3.39
C ILE A 165 -13.55 -2.10 -2.24
N ARG A 166 -12.44 -2.81 -2.45
CA ARG A 166 -11.38 -3.02 -1.46
C ARG A 166 -10.79 -1.70 -0.94
N LYS A 167 -10.65 -0.68 -1.80
CA LYS A 167 -10.15 0.66 -1.42
C LYS A 167 -11.21 1.54 -0.77
N GLY A 168 -12.47 1.08 -0.69
CA GLY A 168 -13.55 1.79 -0.02
C GLY A 168 -14.13 2.98 -0.79
N PHE A 169 -13.89 3.06 -2.12
CA PHE A 169 -14.36 4.18 -2.93
C PHE A 169 -15.89 4.39 -2.83
N HIS A 170 -16.65 3.32 -2.64
CA HIS A 170 -18.12 3.35 -2.55
C HIS A 170 -18.63 4.04 -1.28
N TRP A 171 -17.79 4.28 -0.29
CA TRP A 171 -18.15 5.05 0.90
C TRP A 171 -17.93 6.56 0.73
N LEU A 172 -17.13 6.99 -0.28
CA LEU A 172 -16.83 8.42 -0.47
C LEU A 172 -18.07 9.32 -0.61
N PRO A 173 -19.09 8.96 -1.42
CA PRO A 173 -20.30 9.78 -1.51
C PRO A 173 -21.03 9.91 -0.18
N ARG A 174 -21.14 8.80 0.55
CA ARG A 174 -21.81 8.78 1.86
C ARG A 174 -21.03 9.55 2.94
N ILE A 175 -19.69 9.50 2.90
CA ILE A 175 -18.86 10.33 3.79
C ILE A 175 -19.10 11.81 3.44
N ALA A 176 -19.08 12.16 2.15
CA ALA A 176 -19.29 13.53 1.68
C ALA A 176 -20.63 14.15 2.15
N GLU A 177 -21.70 13.35 2.26
CA GLU A 177 -23.00 13.79 2.79
C GLU A 177 -22.96 14.29 4.24
N TYR A 178 -22.04 13.78 5.07
CA TYR A 178 -21.90 14.15 6.48
C TYR A 178 -20.81 15.20 6.73
N LEU A 179 -20.12 15.68 5.67
CA LEU A 179 -19.10 16.72 5.81
C LEU A 179 -19.71 18.12 5.89
N ASN A 180 -19.03 18.99 6.63
CA ASN A 180 -19.34 20.42 6.64
C ASN A 180 -19.15 21.02 5.23
N LYS A 181 -19.95 22.06 4.91
CA LYS A 181 -20.03 22.67 3.55
C LYS A 181 -18.69 23.20 3.01
N ASN A 182 -17.75 23.48 3.89
CA ASN A 182 -16.42 24.00 3.56
C ASN A 182 -15.37 22.91 3.31
N ILE A 183 -15.75 21.64 3.24
CA ILE A 183 -14.86 20.49 3.04
C ILE A 183 -15.16 19.84 1.70
N THR A 184 -14.11 19.61 0.92
CA THR A 184 -14.20 18.92 -0.37
C THR A 184 -13.28 17.69 -0.39
N ILE A 185 -13.85 16.54 -0.78
CA ILE A 185 -13.07 15.34 -1.07
C ILE A 185 -12.62 15.39 -2.53
N PHE A 186 -11.32 15.34 -2.73
CA PHE A 186 -10.68 15.12 -4.03
C PHE A 186 -10.29 13.65 -4.15
N TYR A 187 -10.55 13.02 -5.30
CA TYR A 187 -10.17 11.62 -5.49
C TYR A 187 -9.42 11.40 -6.80
N THR A 188 -8.38 10.57 -6.73
CA THR A 188 -7.68 10.11 -7.93
C THR A 188 -8.46 8.96 -8.57
N GLN A 189 -8.41 8.87 -9.89
CA GLN A 189 -9.08 7.77 -10.59
C GLN A 189 -8.23 6.51 -10.70
N GLY A 190 -6.92 6.59 -10.47
CA GLY A 190 -6.01 5.48 -10.68
C GLY A 190 -6.02 4.95 -12.13
N LEU A 191 -4.93 4.30 -12.53
CA LEU A 191 -4.72 3.88 -13.93
C LEU A 191 -5.66 2.79 -14.45
N ARG A 192 -6.45 2.15 -13.58
CA ARG A 192 -7.33 1.01 -13.92
C ARG A 192 -8.80 1.28 -13.68
N SER A 193 -9.17 2.49 -13.27
CA SER A 193 -10.55 2.79 -12.89
C SER A 193 -11.29 3.49 -14.02
N ARG A 194 -12.34 2.83 -14.50
CA ARG A 194 -13.36 3.44 -15.39
C ARG A 194 -14.62 3.86 -14.62
N LYS A 195 -14.63 3.72 -13.29
CA LYS A 195 -15.79 4.04 -12.46
C LYS A 195 -15.87 5.55 -12.26
N VAL A 196 -17.08 6.06 -12.36
CA VAL A 196 -17.41 7.46 -12.07
C VAL A 196 -18.21 7.46 -10.78
N LEU A 197 -17.84 8.33 -9.84
CA LEU A 197 -18.64 8.60 -8.63
C LEU A 197 -19.78 9.57 -8.95
N PRO A 198 -20.83 9.60 -8.14
CA PRO A 198 -21.90 10.59 -8.28
C PRO A 198 -21.36 12.00 -8.32
N ASP A 199 -22.00 12.86 -9.09
CA ASP A 199 -21.69 14.28 -9.12
C ASP A 199 -22.23 14.95 -7.86
N LEU A 200 -21.33 15.29 -6.94
CA LEU A 200 -21.63 15.98 -5.69
C LEU A 200 -20.73 17.22 -5.59
N PRO A 201 -21.25 18.37 -5.11
CA PRO A 201 -20.49 19.62 -5.04
C PRO A 201 -19.17 19.50 -4.26
N ASN A 202 -19.16 18.63 -3.25
CA ASN A 202 -18.02 18.41 -2.35
C ASN A 202 -17.26 17.07 -2.61
N LEU A 203 -17.43 16.48 -3.81
CA LEU A 203 -16.74 15.25 -4.23
C LEU A 203 -16.21 15.41 -5.66
N GLN A 204 -14.91 15.68 -5.83
CA GLN A 204 -14.34 16.10 -7.10
C GLN A 204 -13.25 15.14 -7.57
N SER A 205 -13.31 14.75 -8.84
CA SER A 205 -12.23 13.99 -9.47
C SER A 205 -11.04 14.88 -9.81
N VAL A 206 -9.83 14.40 -9.51
CA VAL A 206 -8.58 15.00 -10.00
C VAL A 206 -7.96 14.21 -11.14
N GLY A 207 -8.68 13.20 -11.65
CA GLY A 207 -8.20 12.34 -12.72
C GLY A 207 -7.09 11.38 -12.28
N ALA A 208 -6.35 10.89 -13.27
CA ALA A 208 -5.14 10.10 -13.03
C ALA A 208 -3.96 11.06 -12.85
N VAL A 209 -3.29 10.96 -11.71
CA VAL A 209 -2.12 11.79 -11.38
C VAL A 209 -0.85 10.96 -11.58
N PRO A 210 0.11 11.40 -12.41
CA PRO A 210 1.42 10.77 -12.53
C PRO A 210 2.16 10.71 -11.20
N PHE A 211 3.03 9.70 -11.01
CA PHE A 211 3.76 9.52 -9.76
C PHE A 211 4.62 10.74 -9.41
N GLU A 212 5.23 11.34 -10.41
CA GLU A 212 6.11 12.52 -10.29
C GLU A 212 5.35 13.76 -9.81
N GLU A 213 4.05 13.84 -10.08
CA GLU A 213 3.19 14.95 -9.67
C GLU A 213 2.50 14.71 -8.31
N MET A 214 2.56 13.48 -7.79
CA MET A 214 1.91 13.14 -6.52
C MET A 214 2.40 13.97 -5.33
N PRO A 215 3.69 14.30 -5.16
CA PRO A 215 4.14 15.19 -4.08
C PRO A 215 3.40 16.52 -4.06
N TYR A 216 3.31 17.18 -5.23
CA TYR A 216 2.58 18.43 -5.38
C TYR A 216 1.09 18.27 -5.07
N LYS A 217 0.50 17.14 -5.47
CA LYS A 217 -0.90 16.84 -5.15
C LYS A 217 -1.12 16.69 -3.64
N TYR A 218 -0.25 15.97 -2.92
CA TYR A 218 -0.33 15.87 -1.47
C TYR A 218 -0.15 17.24 -0.78
N GLN A 219 0.80 18.06 -1.23
CA GLN A 219 1.03 19.40 -0.68
C GLN A 219 -0.20 20.31 -0.75
N GLN A 220 -1.01 20.16 -1.80
CA GLN A 220 -2.25 20.92 -1.98
C GLN A 220 -3.37 20.47 -1.04
N MET A 221 -3.25 19.32 -0.39
CA MET A 221 -4.30 18.71 0.43
C MET A 221 -4.05 18.92 1.93
N ASP A 222 -5.07 18.78 2.74
CA ASP A 222 -5.03 19.01 4.18
C ASP A 222 -5.14 17.71 4.99
N ILE A 223 -5.78 16.68 4.43
CA ILE A 223 -6.07 15.39 5.08
C ILE A 223 -5.98 14.29 4.03
N LEU A 224 -5.39 13.15 4.38
CA LEU A 224 -5.56 11.92 3.58
C LEU A 224 -6.73 11.10 4.11
N LEU A 225 -7.63 10.68 3.24
CA LEU A 225 -8.74 9.77 3.52
C LEU A 225 -8.42 8.38 2.94
N MET A 226 -8.34 7.37 3.83
CA MET A 226 -7.99 6.00 3.45
C MET A 226 -9.01 4.98 3.98
N PRO A 227 -10.20 4.86 3.38
CA PRO A 227 -11.26 3.94 3.83
C PRO A 227 -11.06 2.52 3.28
N THR A 228 -9.83 2.10 3.05
CA THR A 228 -9.50 0.78 2.52
C THR A 228 -9.75 -0.32 3.57
N VAL A 229 -10.18 -1.50 3.13
CA VAL A 229 -10.40 -2.66 4.02
C VAL A 229 -9.19 -3.60 4.10
N ARG A 230 -8.23 -3.47 3.18
CA ARG A 230 -7.03 -4.30 3.17
C ARG A 230 -5.85 -3.58 2.50
N GLU A 231 -4.77 -3.44 3.24
CA GLU A 231 -3.47 -3.00 2.77
C GLU A 231 -2.37 -3.91 3.29
N GLY A 232 -1.36 -4.17 2.46
CA GLY A 232 -0.13 -4.80 2.95
C GLY A 232 0.70 -3.83 3.78
N PHE A 233 1.08 -2.70 3.17
CA PHE A 233 1.65 -1.50 3.80
C PHE A 233 1.53 -0.36 2.80
N SER A 234 0.64 0.58 3.06
CA SER A 234 0.17 1.54 2.05
C SER A 234 1.23 2.60 1.71
N LEU A 235 1.70 2.61 0.45
CA LEU A 235 2.60 3.67 -0.03
C LEU A 235 1.90 5.04 -0.01
N ALA A 236 0.62 5.12 -0.39
CA ALA A 236 -0.12 6.39 -0.37
C ALA A 236 -0.23 7.00 1.05
N VAL A 237 -0.32 6.16 2.09
CA VAL A 237 -0.26 6.62 3.48
C VAL A 237 1.13 7.13 3.82
N LEU A 238 2.19 6.42 3.43
CA LEU A 238 3.57 6.87 3.67
C LEU A 238 3.87 8.18 2.94
N GLU A 239 3.43 8.32 1.70
CA GLU A 239 3.61 9.52 0.87
C GLU A 239 2.90 10.74 1.49
N ALA A 240 1.65 10.58 1.90
CA ALA A 240 0.88 11.63 2.57
C ALA A 240 1.51 12.02 3.93
N MET A 241 1.92 11.03 4.73
CA MET A 241 2.61 11.28 6.00
C MET A 241 3.95 12.00 5.78
N ALA A 242 4.70 11.64 4.74
CA ALA A 242 5.94 12.30 4.37
C ALA A 242 5.72 13.76 3.96
N CYS A 243 4.57 14.07 3.31
CA CYS A 243 4.13 15.43 3.00
C CYS A 243 3.49 16.16 4.20
N GLY A 244 3.52 15.59 5.39
CA GLY A 244 2.99 16.23 6.60
C GLY A 244 1.45 16.28 6.66
N LEU A 245 0.73 15.30 6.10
CA LEU A 245 -0.71 15.23 6.21
C LEU A 245 -1.14 14.33 7.37
N PRO A 246 -2.15 14.73 8.17
CA PRO A 246 -2.89 13.81 9.02
C PRO A 246 -3.68 12.81 8.16
N VAL A 247 -3.90 11.60 8.70
CA VAL A 247 -4.57 10.52 7.98
C VAL A 247 -5.83 10.09 8.72
N VAL A 248 -6.97 9.98 8.02
CA VAL A 248 -8.18 9.35 8.53
C VAL A 248 -8.40 8.05 7.76
N ALA A 249 -8.35 6.93 8.47
CA ALA A 249 -8.31 5.60 7.86
C ALA A 249 -9.17 4.58 8.62
N ASN A 250 -9.47 3.45 7.99
CA ASN A 250 -10.06 2.31 8.69
C ASN A 250 -9.06 1.70 9.70
N ASN A 251 -9.57 1.26 10.85
CA ASN A 251 -8.81 0.50 11.84
C ASN A 251 -8.72 -0.97 11.41
N CYS A 252 -7.92 -1.26 10.41
CA CYS A 252 -7.76 -2.63 9.89
C CYS A 252 -6.40 -2.83 9.22
N SER A 253 -6.05 -4.11 9.06
CA SER A 253 -4.87 -4.51 8.30
C SER A 253 -3.59 -3.83 8.84
N SER A 254 -2.70 -3.34 7.99
CA SER A 254 -1.46 -2.66 8.37
C SER A 254 -1.62 -1.18 8.74
N LEU A 255 -2.81 -0.61 8.63
CA LEU A 255 -3.01 0.83 8.88
C LEU A 255 -2.66 1.24 10.32
N PRO A 256 -2.98 0.47 11.38
CA PRO A 256 -2.54 0.79 12.74
C PRO A 256 -1.03 0.75 12.96
N GLU A 257 -0.27 0.03 12.12
CA GLU A 257 1.20 0.05 12.18
C GLU A 257 1.77 1.36 11.60
N GLN A 258 1.10 1.90 10.58
CA GLN A 258 1.48 3.15 9.94
C GLN A 258 1.02 4.37 10.73
N ILE A 259 -0.25 4.39 11.13
CA ILE A 259 -0.93 5.54 11.74
C ILE A 259 -1.05 5.31 13.24
N GLU A 260 -0.51 6.21 14.04
CA GLU A 260 -0.74 6.23 15.48
C GLU A 260 -1.98 7.08 15.78
N GLY A 261 -3.06 6.40 16.20
CA GLY A 261 -4.34 7.04 16.46
C GLY A 261 -4.22 8.16 17.50
N GLY A 262 -4.79 9.32 17.21
CA GLY A 262 -4.71 10.51 18.06
C GLY A 262 -3.43 11.34 17.94
N LYS A 263 -2.34 10.80 17.32
CA LYS A 263 -1.09 11.53 17.11
C LYS A 263 -0.81 11.85 15.64
N GLY A 264 -0.95 10.88 14.75
CA GLY A 264 -0.73 11.05 13.31
C GLY A 264 -2.01 11.08 12.48
N GLY A 265 -3.15 10.90 13.12
CA GLY A 265 -4.45 10.83 12.47
C GLY A 265 -5.46 10.06 13.29
N PHE A 266 -6.51 9.55 12.62
CA PHE A 266 -7.58 8.80 13.27
C PHE A 266 -7.84 7.47 12.56
N LEU A 267 -8.11 6.44 13.37
CA LEU A 267 -8.51 5.11 12.93
C LEU A 267 -9.99 4.91 13.24
N CYS A 268 -10.81 4.73 12.21
CA CYS A 268 -12.26 4.56 12.28
C CYS A 268 -12.66 3.08 12.13
N PRO A 269 -13.78 2.64 12.68
CA PRO A 269 -14.32 1.32 12.39
C PRO A 269 -14.57 1.14 10.88
N VAL A 270 -14.36 -0.08 10.38
CA VAL A 270 -14.53 -0.38 8.94
C VAL A 270 -15.95 -0.09 8.49
N GLY A 271 -16.12 0.79 7.50
CA GLY A 271 -17.41 1.14 6.92
C GLY A 271 -18.24 2.13 7.73
N ASP A 272 -17.75 2.62 8.85
CA ASP A 272 -18.43 3.65 9.63
C ASP A 272 -18.23 5.05 9.02
N VAL A 273 -19.05 5.36 8.02
CA VAL A 273 -19.01 6.64 7.28
C VAL A 273 -19.20 7.88 8.19
N LYS A 274 -19.95 7.74 9.29
CA LYS A 274 -20.16 8.84 10.24
C LYS A 274 -18.91 9.11 11.04
N ALA A 275 -18.26 8.07 11.55
CA ALA A 275 -16.98 8.21 12.26
C ALA A 275 -15.91 8.87 11.36
N PHE A 276 -15.85 8.51 10.08
CA PHE A 276 -14.96 9.19 9.13
C PHE A 276 -15.27 10.68 9.01
N ALA A 277 -16.55 11.03 8.81
CA ALA A 277 -16.97 12.42 8.66
C ALA A 277 -16.69 13.23 9.93
N GLU A 278 -16.98 12.70 11.12
CA GLU A 278 -16.67 13.35 12.40
C GLU A 278 -15.19 13.68 12.52
N LYS A 279 -14.29 12.74 12.21
CA LYS A 279 -12.84 12.96 12.30
C LYS A 279 -12.33 13.93 11.24
N ILE A 280 -12.89 13.91 10.04
CA ILE A 280 -12.58 14.88 8.98
C ILE A 280 -13.05 16.28 9.38
N ASN A 281 -14.30 16.43 9.87
CA ASN A 281 -14.84 17.70 10.35
C ASN A 281 -13.98 18.28 11.48
N LEU A 282 -13.63 17.46 12.48
CA LEU A 282 -12.72 17.85 13.58
C LEU A 282 -11.39 18.39 13.07
N LEU A 283 -10.77 17.68 12.11
CA LEU A 283 -9.51 18.14 11.52
C LEU A 283 -9.69 19.42 10.68
N ALA A 284 -10.81 19.57 9.98
CA ALA A 284 -11.10 20.78 9.21
C ALA A 284 -11.24 22.02 10.10
N GLU A 285 -11.88 21.86 11.25
CA GLU A 285 -12.10 22.94 12.25
C GLU A 285 -10.83 23.29 13.05
N SER A 286 -9.83 22.42 13.06
CA SER A 286 -8.60 22.63 13.85
C SER A 286 -7.33 22.63 13.01
N PRO A 287 -6.94 23.77 12.41
CA PRO A 287 -5.68 23.91 11.70
C PRO A 287 -4.45 23.51 12.53
N ARG A 288 -4.47 23.86 13.83
CA ARG A 288 -3.41 23.50 14.78
C ARG A 288 -3.25 21.98 14.91
N LEU A 289 -4.37 21.25 15.00
CA LEU A 289 -4.33 19.79 15.11
C LEU A 289 -3.79 19.16 13.81
N ARG A 290 -4.18 19.69 12.64
CA ARG A 290 -3.63 19.25 11.35
C ARG A 290 -2.12 19.41 11.30
N LEU A 291 -1.61 20.57 11.73
CA LEU A 291 -0.17 20.84 11.78
C LEU A 291 0.55 19.87 12.73
N GLN A 292 0.10 19.72 13.96
CA GLN A 292 0.70 18.83 14.95
C GLN A 292 0.75 17.38 14.49
N MET A 293 -0.35 16.88 13.92
CA MET A 293 -0.40 15.51 13.38
C MET A 293 0.49 15.35 12.14
N GLY A 294 0.57 16.38 11.31
CA GLY A 294 1.44 16.40 10.12
C GLY A 294 2.92 16.34 10.49
N GLU A 295 3.35 17.14 11.46
CA GLU A 295 4.73 17.14 12.00
C GLU A 295 5.07 15.78 12.62
N TYR A 296 4.16 15.21 13.42
CA TYR A 296 4.32 13.88 13.97
C TYR A 296 4.50 12.82 12.88
N ASN A 297 3.67 12.85 11.83
CA ASN A 297 3.74 11.93 10.72
C ASN A 297 5.06 12.05 9.95
N ARG A 298 5.49 13.28 9.67
CA ARG A 298 6.78 13.53 9.01
C ARG A 298 7.94 12.96 9.82
N ALA A 299 8.01 13.23 11.11
CA ALA A 299 9.03 12.70 12.00
C ALA A 299 9.01 11.15 12.05
N LYS A 300 7.83 10.53 12.10
CA LYS A 300 7.68 9.07 12.07
C LYS A 300 8.20 8.47 10.75
N ILE A 301 7.95 9.11 9.60
CA ILE A 301 8.51 8.69 8.31
C ILE A 301 10.03 8.72 8.35
N GLU A 302 10.64 9.82 8.75
CA GLU A 302 12.09 9.99 8.80
C GLU A 302 12.77 8.99 9.73
N GLN A 303 12.12 8.67 10.84
CA GLN A 303 12.65 7.71 11.82
C GLN A 303 12.49 6.25 11.40
N LYS A 304 11.36 5.88 10.76
CA LYS A 304 10.99 4.45 10.62
C LYS A 304 10.79 3.97 9.19
N PHE A 305 10.29 4.81 8.27
CA PHE A 305 9.73 4.34 7.00
C PHE A 305 10.36 5.02 5.77
N THR A 306 11.65 5.39 5.86
CA THR A 306 12.37 5.91 4.70
C THR A 306 12.73 4.81 3.70
N LEU A 307 12.80 5.17 2.42
CA LEU A 307 13.28 4.29 1.36
C LEU A 307 14.68 3.73 1.68
N ALA A 308 15.58 4.56 2.20
CA ALA A 308 16.93 4.13 2.57
C ALA A 308 16.95 3.00 3.63
N ARG A 309 16.03 3.04 4.61
CA ARG A 309 15.90 1.96 5.61
C ARG A 309 15.37 0.67 4.99
N MET A 310 14.40 0.75 4.11
CA MET A 310 13.89 -0.41 3.37
C MET A 310 15.01 -1.04 2.54
N VAL A 311 15.72 -0.24 1.77
CA VAL A 311 16.86 -0.67 0.94
C VAL A 311 17.95 -1.36 1.77
N LYS A 312 18.38 -0.73 2.86
CA LYS A 312 19.39 -1.31 3.76
C LYS A 312 18.99 -2.69 4.28
N LYS A 313 17.72 -2.87 4.65
CA LYS A 313 17.21 -4.17 5.14
C LYS A 313 17.21 -5.23 4.03
N TYR A 314 16.79 -4.88 2.81
CA TYR A 314 16.82 -5.81 1.68
C TYR A 314 18.25 -6.16 1.25
N GLN A 315 19.16 -5.18 1.21
CA GLN A 315 20.58 -5.46 0.91
C GLN A 315 21.21 -6.43 1.93
N ALA A 316 20.93 -6.24 3.21
CA ALA A 316 21.40 -7.15 4.26
C ALA A 316 20.82 -8.56 4.09
N LEU A 317 19.51 -8.66 3.79
CA LEU A 317 18.85 -9.92 3.53
C LEU A 317 19.40 -10.64 2.29
N PHE A 318 19.58 -9.92 1.18
CA PHE A 318 20.11 -10.51 -0.05
C PHE A 318 21.55 -11.00 0.13
N LYS A 319 22.40 -10.22 0.83
CA LYS A 319 23.75 -10.66 1.17
C LYS A 319 23.73 -11.95 2.00
N GLU A 320 22.88 -12.03 3.03
CA GLU A 320 22.74 -13.24 3.86
C GLU A 320 22.34 -14.46 3.01
N VAL A 321 21.35 -14.31 2.12
CA VAL A 321 20.87 -15.41 1.27
C VAL A 321 21.89 -15.86 0.24
N LEU A 322 22.78 -14.98 -0.20
CA LEU A 322 23.84 -15.31 -1.17
C LEU A 322 25.09 -15.93 -0.51
N THR A 323 25.26 -15.79 0.80
CA THR A 323 26.40 -16.31 1.55
C THR A 323 26.13 -17.65 2.25
N ASN A 324 24.87 -18.04 2.36
CA ASN A 324 24.43 -19.34 2.90
C ASN A 324 24.13 -20.34 1.79
#